data_ad9e8d3daefdf546a17c8fe736e1e7ce
#
_entry.id   ad9e8d3daefdf546a17c8fe736e1e7ce
#
_cell.length_a   1.000
_cell.length_b   1.000
_cell.length_c   1.000
_cell.angle_alpha   90.00
_cell.angle_beta   90.00
_cell.angle_gamma   90.00
#
_symmetry.space_group_name_H-M   'P 1'
#
loop_
_entity.id
_entity.type
_entity.pdbx_description
1 polymer ?
#
loop_
_entity_poly.entity_id
_entity_poly.type
_entity_poly.pdbx_seq_one_letter_code
_entity_poly.pdbx_strand_id
1 'polypeptide(L)'
;MMQNEMIHTDRVLIVEGKYDAVRLAHLTDAMILLTDGFGIYKDKQRQQLFRALAQKNGLILLTDSDAAGFRIRNYITNMVGAQNVVQAYVPAIHGKEKRKAQPGKEGLLGVEGVDDALVRQALLDALGAEAGAAPVRPAGRQITYTDLYEWGLSGKPGSAERKARLLNALGLPPRLSKKELVEAFNRLYTFEQLNELQLKILRE
;
A
#
# COMPACT_ATOMS: atom_id res chain seq x y z
N MET A 1 -24.68 16.85 5.02
CA MET A 1 -23.29 17.34 4.99
C MET A 1 -22.39 16.34 5.70
N MET A 2 -22.02 15.22 5.06
CA MET A 2 -21.05 14.22 5.58
C MET A 2 -19.92 14.07 4.54
N GLN A 3 -19.30 15.18 4.10
CA GLN A 3 -18.59 15.14 2.81
C GLN A 3 -17.09 15.34 2.87
N ASN A 4 -16.43 15.40 4.03
CA ASN A 4 -14.98 15.61 4.00
C ASN A 4 -14.20 14.98 5.16
N GLU A 5 -14.75 14.00 5.82
CA GLU A 5 -14.02 13.31 6.88
C GLU A 5 -13.10 12.26 6.26
N MET A 6 -11.82 12.29 6.63
CA MET A 6 -10.83 11.32 6.15
C MET A 6 -11.19 9.90 6.61
N ILE A 7 -11.11 8.93 5.73
CA ILE A 7 -11.33 7.53 6.09
C ILE A 7 -10.08 7.03 6.82
N HIS A 8 -10.26 6.65 8.08
CA HIS A 8 -9.20 6.11 8.92
C HIS A 8 -9.21 4.58 8.88
N THR A 9 -8.07 3.98 8.58
CA THR A 9 -7.93 2.52 8.61
C THR A 9 -6.48 2.09 8.78
N ASP A 10 -6.27 1.02 9.54
CA ASP A 10 -4.96 0.37 9.66
C ASP A 10 -4.66 -0.61 8.53
N ARG A 11 -5.65 -0.95 7.69
CA ARG A 11 -5.43 -1.80 6.52
C ARG A 11 -4.57 -1.08 5.48
N VAL A 12 -3.85 -1.86 4.69
CA VAL A 12 -3.02 -1.34 3.60
C VAL A 12 -3.84 -1.33 2.32
N LEU A 13 -3.96 -0.17 1.71
CA LEU A 13 -4.68 0.00 0.44
C LEU A 13 -3.74 -0.30 -0.74
N ILE A 14 -4.11 -1.26 -1.54
CA ILE A 14 -3.38 -1.65 -2.76
C ILE A 14 -4.12 -1.14 -3.98
N VAL A 15 -3.41 -0.38 -4.81
CA VAL A 15 -3.92 0.21 -6.05
C VAL A 15 -2.99 -0.09 -7.23
N GLU A 16 -3.43 0.17 -8.45
CA GLU A 16 -2.64 -0.16 -9.64
C GLU A 16 -1.51 0.83 -9.89
N GLY A 17 -1.78 2.13 -9.84
CA GLY A 17 -0.87 3.14 -10.29
C GLY A 17 -0.74 4.36 -9.39
N LYS A 18 0.24 5.19 -9.74
CA LYS A 18 0.57 6.41 -8.96
C LYS A 18 -0.56 7.44 -8.93
N TYR A 19 -1.36 7.52 -10.00
CA TYR A 19 -2.46 8.50 -10.07
C TYR A 19 -3.60 8.13 -9.14
N ASP A 20 -3.89 6.82 -9.01
CA ASP A 20 -4.83 6.30 -8.02
C ASP A 20 -4.36 6.64 -6.60
N ALA A 21 -3.08 6.41 -6.31
CA ALA A 21 -2.51 6.70 -4.99
C ALA A 21 -2.56 8.19 -4.64
N VAL A 22 -2.21 9.08 -5.58
CA VAL A 22 -2.28 10.53 -5.36
C VAL A 22 -3.71 10.95 -5.05
N ARG A 23 -4.68 10.43 -5.80
CA ARG A 23 -6.08 10.73 -5.58
C ARG A 23 -6.58 10.24 -4.23
N LEU A 24 -6.28 8.99 -3.88
CA LEU A 24 -6.75 8.37 -2.65
C LEU A 24 -6.12 8.97 -1.38
N ALA A 25 -4.94 9.57 -1.49
CA ALA A 25 -4.29 10.26 -0.38
C ALA A 25 -5.10 11.45 0.19
N HIS A 26 -6.11 11.94 -0.53
CA HIS A 26 -7.05 12.96 -0.05
C HIS A 26 -8.28 12.36 0.64
N LEU A 27 -8.54 11.08 0.47
CA LEU A 27 -9.73 10.39 0.98
C LEU A 27 -9.45 9.54 2.21
N THR A 28 -8.22 9.06 2.39
CA THR A 28 -7.84 8.14 3.47
C THR A 28 -6.42 8.38 3.98
N ASP A 29 -6.20 8.05 5.25
CA ASP A 29 -4.87 7.99 5.87
C ASP A 29 -4.23 6.59 5.77
N ALA A 30 -4.86 5.66 5.07
CA ALA A 30 -4.31 4.33 4.84
C ALA A 30 -2.91 4.41 4.22
N MET A 31 -2.05 3.45 4.58
CA MET A 31 -0.84 3.20 3.79
C MET A 31 -1.25 2.73 2.40
N ILE A 32 -0.82 3.44 1.35
CA ILE A 32 -1.15 3.11 -0.04
C ILE A 32 0.09 2.52 -0.73
N LEU A 33 -0.05 1.34 -1.30
CA LEU A 33 0.99 0.68 -2.09
C LEU A 33 0.51 0.38 -3.51
N LEU A 34 1.46 0.41 -4.44
CA LEU A 34 1.20 0.21 -5.87
C LEU A 34 1.53 -1.22 -6.29
N THR A 35 0.73 -1.79 -7.20
CA THR A 35 1.08 -3.01 -7.91
C THR A 35 2.03 -2.74 -9.08
N ASP A 36 2.02 -1.52 -9.61
CA ASP A 36 2.66 -1.15 -10.86
C ASP A 36 2.11 -2.00 -12.02
N GLY A 37 0.79 -2.10 -12.07
CA GLY A 37 0.08 -2.95 -13.01
C GLY A 37 0.55 -4.42 -12.90
N PHE A 38 0.87 -5.04 -14.05
CA PHE A 38 1.39 -6.41 -14.08
C PHE A 38 2.82 -6.57 -13.54
N GLY A 39 3.50 -5.51 -13.13
CA GLY A 39 4.82 -5.56 -12.49
C GLY A 39 4.84 -6.44 -11.25
N ILE A 40 3.71 -6.48 -10.51
CA ILE A 40 3.56 -7.30 -9.30
C ILE A 40 3.85 -8.80 -9.54
N TYR A 41 3.62 -9.33 -10.74
CA TYR A 41 3.88 -10.75 -11.03
C TYR A 41 5.37 -11.12 -10.98
N LYS A 42 6.26 -10.16 -11.18
CA LYS A 42 7.72 -10.38 -11.25
C LYS A 42 8.46 -9.81 -10.03
N ASP A 43 7.88 -8.87 -9.30
CA ASP A 43 8.51 -8.20 -8.15
C ASP A 43 8.36 -9.05 -6.87
N LYS A 44 9.31 -9.96 -6.66
CA LYS A 44 9.31 -10.87 -5.49
C LYS A 44 9.39 -10.13 -4.16
N GLN A 45 10.11 -9.03 -4.08
CA GLN A 45 10.24 -8.25 -2.85
C GLN A 45 8.92 -7.55 -2.51
N ARG A 46 8.23 -6.99 -3.50
CA ARG A 46 6.90 -6.40 -3.32
C ARG A 46 5.87 -7.47 -2.94
N GLN A 47 5.92 -8.66 -3.53
CA GLN A 47 5.08 -9.78 -3.13
C GLN A 47 5.30 -10.17 -1.65
N GLN A 48 6.56 -10.21 -1.19
CA GLN A 48 6.89 -10.49 0.22
C GLN A 48 6.34 -9.41 1.16
N LEU A 49 6.50 -8.13 0.79
CA LEU A 49 5.92 -7.02 1.55
C LEU A 49 4.40 -7.14 1.64
N PHE A 50 3.71 -7.44 0.53
CA PHE A 50 2.26 -7.60 0.54
C PHE A 50 1.83 -8.76 1.44
N ARG A 51 2.53 -9.91 1.42
CA ARG A 51 2.24 -11.03 2.33
C ARG A 51 2.41 -10.66 3.79
N ALA A 52 3.50 -9.98 4.13
CA ALA A 52 3.78 -9.57 5.50
C ALA A 52 2.74 -8.58 6.03
N LEU A 53 2.37 -7.58 5.22
CA LEU A 53 1.35 -6.60 5.57
C LEU A 53 -0.05 -7.22 5.61
N ALA A 54 -0.37 -8.14 4.70
CA ALA A 54 -1.64 -8.85 4.69
C ALA A 54 -1.88 -9.59 6.01
N GLN A 55 -0.86 -10.29 6.51
CA GLN A 55 -0.94 -11.04 7.77
C GLN A 55 -1.09 -10.13 9.00
N LYS A 56 -0.46 -8.94 8.99
CA LYS A 56 -0.48 -8.04 10.16
C LYS A 56 -1.62 -7.05 10.14
N ASN A 57 -1.92 -6.48 8.98
CA ASN A 57 -2.84 -5.35 8.85
C ASN A 57 -4.08 -5.68 8.02
N GLY A 58 -4.03 -6.76 7.23
CA GLY A 58 -4.98 -6.97 6.16
C GLY A 58 -4.79 -5.97 5.00
N LEU A 59 -5.29 -6.33 3.84
CA LEU A 59 -5.24 -5.49 2.65
C LEU A 59 -6.64 -5.07 2.22
N ILE A 60 -6.74 -3.87 1.63
CA ILE A 60 -7.88 -3.45 0.81
C ILE A 60 -7.39 -3.42 -0.63
N LEU A 61 -8.03 -4.15 -1.52
CA LEU A 61 -7.72 -4.10 -2.95
C LEU A 61 -8.70 -3.18 -3.67
N LEU A 62 -8.19 -2.10 -4.26
CA LEU A 62 -8.93 -1.17 -5.09
C LEU A 62 -8.21 -1.05 -6.43
N THR A 63 -8.63 -1.85 -7.39
CA THR A 63 -8.11 -1.86 -8.77
C THR A 63 -9.19 -1.41 -9.73
N ASP A 64 -8.80 -1.12 -10.96
CA ASP A 64 -9.75 -0.76 -12.02
C ASP A 64 -10.80 -1.87 -12.22
N SER A 65 -11.98 -1.50 -12.68
CA SER A 65 -13.11 -2.40 -12.92
C SER A 65 -13.05 -3.05 -14.32
N ASP A 66 -11.84 -3.20 -14.87
CA ASP A 66 -11.59 -3.89 -16.15
C ASP A 66 -10.95 -5.27 -15.95
N ALA A 67 -10.79 -6.03 -17.02
CA ALA A 67 -10.22 -7.38 -16.96
C ALA A 67 -8.77 -7.39 -16.44
N ALA A 68 -7.99 -6.33 -16.64
CA ALA A 68 -6.62 -6.25 -16.13
C ALA A 68 -6.63 -6.10 -14.60
N GLY A 69 -7.45 -5.19 -14.06
CA GLY A 69 -7.62 -4.98 -12.64
C GLY A 69 -8.13 -6.24 -11.92
N PHE A 70 -9.10 -6.96 -12.51
CA PHE A 70 -9.57 -8.23 -11.95
C PHE A 70 -8.50 -9.32 -11.92
N ARG A 71 -7.60 -9.39 -12.92
CA ARG A 71 -6.48 -10.34 -12.91
C ARG A 71 -5.48 -10.02 -11.80
N ILE A 72 -5.13 -8.76 -11.63
CA ILE A 72 -4.24 -8.30 -10.56
C ILE A 72 -4.86 -8.61 -9.19
N ARG A 73 -6.13 -8.29 -9.00
CA ARG A 73 -6.91 -8.55 -7.80
C ARG A 73 -6.90 -10.04 -7.43
N ASN A 74 -7.26 -10.91 -8.37
CA ASN A 74 -7.25 -12.35 -8.16
C ASN A 74 -5.85 -12.89 -7.84
N TYR A 75 -4.82 -12.39 -8.51
CA TYR A 75 -3.45 -12.78 -8.22
C TYR A 75 -3.03 -12.44 -6.79
N ILE A 76 -3.29 -11.21 -6.34
CA ILE A 76 -2.94 -10.77 -4.99
C ILE A 76 -3.74 -11.56 -3.96
N THR A 77 -5.05 -11.72 -4.15
CA THR A 77 -5.92 -12.49 -3.25
C THR A 77 -5.43 -13.93 -3.07
N ASN A 78 -5.08 -14.61 -4.18
CA ASN A 78 -4.54 -15.97 -4.13
C ASN A 78 -3.15 -16.03 -3.45
N MET A 79 -2.35 -14.99 -3.61
CA MET A 79 -1.00 -14.92 -3.06
C MET A 79 -0.98 -14.72 -1.54
N VAL A 80 -1.92 -13.93 -1.00
CA VAL A 80 -1.94 -13.54 0.43
C VAL A 80 -3.02 -14.27 1.24
N GLY A 81 -3.96 -14.94 0.58
CA GLY A 81 -5.13 -15.58 1.17
C GLY A 81 -6.34 -14.64 1.26
N ALA A 82 -7.51 -15.13 0.87
CA ALA A 82 -8.74 -14.34 0.79
C ALA A 82 -9.16 -13.75 2.14
N GLN A 83 -8.89 -14.44 3.23
CA GLN A 83 -9.18 -14.00 4.61
C GLN A 83 -8.41 -12.72 5.02
N ASN A 84 -7.32 -12.41 4.32
CA ASN A 84 -6.48 -11.23 4.59
C ASN A 84 -6.82 -10.04 3.68
N VAL A 85 -7.86 -10.16 2.86
CA VAL A 85 -8.16 -9.19 1.81
C VAL A 85 -9.61 -8.73 1.87
N VAL A 86 -9.80 -7.44 1.84
CA VAL A 86 -11.10 -6.81 1.58
C VAL A 86 -11.11 -6.27 0.17
N GLN A 87 -12.21 -6.50 -0.54
CA GLN A 87 -12.36 -6.07 -1.93
C GLN A 87 -13.17 -4.77 -1.99
N ALA A 88 -12.58 -3.68 -2.45
CA ALA A 88 -13.28 -2.46 -2.77
C ALA A 88 -13.53 -2.36 -4.29
N TYR A 89 -14.73 -2.03 -4.69
CA TYR A 89 -15.12 -1.95 -6.10
C TYR A 89 -15.66 -0.57 -6.43
N VAL A 90 -15.04 0.11 -7.38
CA VAL A 90 -15.65 1.28 -8.02
C VAL A 90 -16.61 0.82 -9.12
N PRO A 91 -17.70 1.57 -9.37
CA PRO A 91 -18.62 1.23 -10.45
C PRO A 91 -17.92 1.28 -11.81
N ALA A 92 -18.31 0.36 -12.71
CA ALA A 92 -17.84 0.34 -14.09
C ALA A 92 -18.54 1.48 -14.86
N ILE A 93 -17.85 2.59 -15.03
CA ILE A 93 -18.36 3.78 -15.73
C ILE A 93 -17.64 3.90 -17.07
N HIS A 94 -18.40 3.96 -18.17
CA HIS A 94 -17.83 4.22 -19.48
C HIS A 94 -17.31 5.64 -19.58
N GLY A 95 -16.08 5.78 -20.08
CA GLY A 95 -15.46 7.08 -20.22
C GLY A 95 -13.98 7.01 -20.56
N LYS A 96 -13.37 8.18 -20.53
CA LYS A 96 -11.94 8.35 -20.73
C LYS A 96 -11.41 9.30 -19.67
N GLU A 97 -10.36 8.91 -18.99
CA GLU A 97 -9.68 9.79 -18.04
C GLU A 97 -9.12 11.02 -18.78
N LYS A 98 -9.25 12.19 -18.15
CA LYS A 98 -8.82 13.48 -18.74
C LYS A 98 -7.38 13.48 -19.25
N ARG A 99 -6.52 12.70 -18.59
CA ARG A 99 -5.09 12.60 -18.90
C ARG A 99 -4.81 11.72 -20.14
N LYS A 100 -5.63 10.72 -20.40
CA LYS A 100 -5.38 9.77 -21.50
C LYS A 100 -5.83 10.34 -22.85
N ALA A 101 -5.04 10.14 -23.91
CA ALA A 101 -5.44 10.51 -25.26
C ALA A 101 -6.60 9.67 -25.78
N GLN A 102 -6.62 8.37 -25.39
CA GLN A 102 -7.62 7.39 -25.81
C GLN A 102 -8.20 6.66 -24.60
N PRO A 103 -9.45 6.16 -24.65
CA PRO A 103 -10.00 5.30 -23.62
C PRO A 103 -9.17 4.01 -23.45
N GLY A 104 -9.27 3.36 -22.30
CA GLY A 104 -8.76 2.00 -22.10
C GLY A 104 -9.43 1.00 -23.05
N LYS A 105 -8.91 -0.23 -23.13
CA LYS A 105 -9.42 -1.26 -24.06
C LYS A 105 -10.90 -1.53 -23.92
N GLU A 106 -11.45 -1.46 -22.73
CA GLU A 106 -12.86 -1.70 -22.42
C GLU A 106 -13.69 -0.40 -22.34
N GLY A 107 -13.06 0.75 -22.58
CA GLY A 107 -13.73 2.05 -22.53
C GLY A 107 -14.21 2.43 -21.12
N LEU A 108 -13.70 1.80 -20.07
CA LEU A 108 -14.05 2.08 -18.69
C LEU A 108 -13.09 3.10 -18.07
N LEU A 109 -13.61 3.92 -17.15
CA LEU A 109 -12.81 4.78 -16.30
C LEU A 109 -12.06 3.91 -15.28
N GLY A 110 -10.75 4.16 -15.13
CA GLY A 110 -9.99 3.67 -14.00
C GLY A 110 -10.34 4.41 -12.71
N VAL A 111 -9.82 3.93 -11.58
CA VAL A 111 -10.02 4.55 -10.25
C VAL A 111 -9.73 6.05 -10.28
N GLU A 112 -8.69 6.48 -11.02
CA GLU A 112 -8.33 7.90 -11.18
C GLU A 112 -9.42 8.75 -11.85
N GLY A 113 -10.32 8.16 -12.63
CA GLY A 113 -11.37 8.84 -13.40
C GLY A 113 -12.75 8.85 -12.74
N VAL A 114 -12.97 8.00 -11.72
CA VAL A 114 -14.25 7.87 -11.01
C VAL A 114 -14.42 8.99 -10.00
N ASP A 115 -15.63 9.49 -9.77
CA ASP A 115 -15.93 10.53 -8.79
C ASP A 115 -15.48 10.16 -7.36
N ASP A 116 -14.98 11.14 -6.59
CA ASP A 116 -14.48 10.92 -5.22
C ASP A 116 -15.55 10.35 -4.29
N ALA A 117 -16.81 10.74 -4.46
CA ALA A 117 -17.90 10.23 -3.64
C ALA A 117 -18.11 8.72 -3.86
N LEU A 118 -18.00 8.25 -5.10
CA LEU A 118 -18.12 6.83 -5.43
C LEU A 118 -16.92 6.02 -4.95
N VAL A 119 -15.72 6.56 -5.08
CA VAL A 119 -14.49 5.92 -4.55
C VAL A 119 -14.55 5.84 -3.04
N ARG A 120 -14.99 6.92 -2.39
CA ARG A 120 -15.20 6.96 -0.93
C ARG A 120 -16.22 5.92 -0.49
N GLN A 121 -17.36 5.84 -1.17
CA GLN A 121 -18.40 4.85 -0.86
C GLN A 121 -17.85 3.42 -1.00
N ALA A 122 -17.11 3.12 -2.07
CA ALA A 122 -16.49 1.82 -2.28
C ALA A 122 -15.53 1.42 -1.14
N LEU A 123 -14.77 2.37 -0.60
CA LEU A 123 -13.89 2.13 0.55
C LEU A 123 -14.68 1.91 1.84
N LEU A 124 -15.72 2.71 2.08
CA LEU A 124 -16.58 2.57 3.27
C LEU A 124 -17.36 1.25 3.25
N ASP A 125 -17.90 0.85 2.11
CA ASP A 125 -18.61 -0.43 1.95
C ASP A 125 -17.66 -1.61 2.20
N ALA A 126 -16.45 -1.53 1.66
CA ALA A 126 -15.43 -2.55 1.88
C ALA A 126 -15.04 -2.67 3.37
N LEU A 127 -14.91 -1.56 4.08
CA LEU A 127 -14.58 -1.54 5.51
C LEU A 127 -15.78 -1.94 6.37
N GLY A 128 -17.01 -1.59 5.98
CA GLY A 128 -18.24 -1.94 6.70
C GLY A 128 -18.61 -3.42 6.59
N ALA A 129 -18.23 -4.09 5.51
CA ALA A 129 -18.49 -5.52 5.32
C ALA A 129 -17.69 -6.43 6.27
N GLU A 130 -16.67 -5.89 6.95
CA GLU A 130 -15.81 -6.63 7.88
C GLU A 130 -15.69 -5.95 9.26
N ALA A 131 -16.79 -5.62 9.89
CA ALA A 131 -16.78 -5.14 11.28
C ALA A 131 -16.36 -6.26 12.26
N GLY A 132 -15.09 -6.70 12.24
CA GLY A 132 -14.70 -7.84 13.05
C GLY A 132 -13.24 -7.95 13.52
N ALA A 133 -12.27 -7.37 12.87
CA ALA A 133 -10.89 -7.45 13.36
C ALA A 133 -10.09 -6.21 12.93
N ALA A 134 -9.94 -5.26 13.81
CA ALA A 134 -8.95 -4.20 13.63
C ALA A 134 -7.55 -4.84 13.65
N PRO A 135 -6.71 -4.63 12.64
CA PRO A 135 -5.34 -5.12 12.66
C PRO A 135 -4.56 -4.46 13.79
N VAL A 136 -3.83 -5.28 14.55
CA VAL A 136 -3.04 -4.81 15.70
C VAL A 136 -1.70 -4.28 15.21
N ARG A 137 -1.47 -2.98 15.38
CA ARG A 137 -0.12 -2.41 15.22
C ARG A 137 0.81 -2.91 16.31
N PRO A 138 2.11 -3.15 16.03
CA PRO A 138 3.06 -3.44 17.09
C PRO A 138 3.01 -2.37 18.17
N ALA A 139 2.94 -2.80 19.44
CA ALA A 139 2.92 -1.89 20.58
C ALA A 139 4.27 -1.18 20.74
N GLY A 140 4.27 0.00 21.35
CA GLY A 140 5.49 0.73 21.72
C GLY A 140 5.68 2.05 20.96
N ARG A 141 6.92 2.58 21.05
CA ARG A 141 7.32 3.81 20.40
C ARG A 141 7.29 3.66 18.88
N GLN A 142 6.72 4.64 18.20
CA GLN A 142 6.71 4.68 16.74
C GLN A 142 8.07 5.03 16.16
N ILE A 143 8.43 4.39 15.07
CA ILE A 143 9.61 4.71 14.25
C ILE A 143 9.30 5.97 13.45
N THR A 144 10.25 6.92 13.45
CA THR A 144 10.09 8.25 12.85
C THR A 144 11.14 8.51 11.76
N TYR A 145 11.00 9.63 11.05
CA TYR A 145 12.02 10.08 10.11
C TYR A 145 13.37 10.38 10.80
N THR A 146 13.35 10.81 12.07
CA THR A 146 14.55 11.04 12.87
C THR A 146 15.30 9.73 13.07
N ASP A 147 14.61 8.64 13.36
CA ASP A 147 15.24 7.33 13.51
C ASP A 147 15.92 6.88 12.22
N LEU A 148 15.26 7.07 11.07
CA LEU A 148 15.88 6.78 9.77
C LEU A 148 17.17 7.59 9.55
N TYR A 149 17.21 8.84 10.01
CA TYR A 149 18.40 9.68 9.92
C TYR A 149 19.50 9.19 10.89
N GLU A 150 19.15 8.89 12.13
CA GLU A 150 20.09 8.40 13.15
C GLU A 150 20.73 7.07 12.74
N TRP A 151 19.94 6.16 12.21
CA TRP A 151 20.39 4.87 11.66
C TRP A 151 21.17 4.99 10.34
N GLY A 152 21.28 6.20 9.79
CA GLY A 152 21.96 6.45 8.51
C GLY A 152 21.24 5.90 7.29
N LEU A 153 19.94 5.71 7.38
CA LEU A 153 19.10 5.24 6.26
C LEU A 153 18.58 6.40 5.41
N SER A 154 18.77 7.64 5.85
CA SER A 154 18.40 8.83 5.08
C SER A 154 19.26 10.05 5.46
N GLY A 155 19.49 10.95 4.50
CA GLY A 155 20.07 12.27 4.74
C GLY A 155 21.55 12.30 5.10
N LYS A 156 22.26 11.18 5.08
CA LYS A 156 23.70 11.08 5.33
C LYS A 156 24.42 10.48 4.12
N PRO A 157 25.73 10.74 3.92
CA PRO A 157 26.52 10.02 2.92
C PRO A 157 26.40 8.50 3.09
N GLY A 158 26.22 7.75 1.99
CA GLY A 158 26.05 6.30 2.02
C GLY A 158 24.67 5.81 2.49
N SER A 159 23.69 6.71 2.70
CA SER A 159 22.35 6.31 3.16
C SER A 159 21.61 5.43 2.15
N ALA A 160 21.84 5.62 0.85
CA ALA A 160 21.17 4.83 -0.18
C ALA A 160 21.61 3.37 -0.11
N GLU A 161 22.91 3.13 -0.01
CA GLU A 161 23.52 1.80 0.11
C GLU A 161 23.10 1.10 1.41
N ARG A 162 23.16 1.83 2.55
CA ARG A 162 22.72 1.30 3.84
C ARG A 162 21.26 0.91 3.83
N LYS A 163 20.40 1.79 3.28
CA LYS A 163 18.97 1.49 3.12
C LYS A 163 18.75 0.25 2.25
N ALA A 164 19.41 0.17 1.10
CA ALA A 164 19.28 -0.97 0.21
C ALA A 164 19.72 -2.28 0.87
N ARG A 165 20.86 -2.26 1.62
CA ARG A 165 21.37 -3.42 2.35
C ARG A 165 20.38 -3.89 3.42
N LEU A 166 19.86 -2.98 4.23
CA LEU A 166 18.86 -3.31 5.26
C LEU A 166 17.58 -3.86 4.64
N LEU A 167 17.03 -3.19 3.62
CA LEU A 167 15.79 -3.63 2.97
C LEU A 167 15.95 -5.00 2.30
N ASN A 168 17.07 -5.26 1.63
CA ASN A 168 17.36 -6.57 1.05
C ASN A 168 17.44 -7.66 2.12
N ALA A 169 18.12 -7.41 3.23
CA ALA A 169 18.22 -8.37 4.33
C ALA A 169 16.86 -8.66 5.00
N LEU A 170 15.96 -7.66 5.03
CA LEU A 170 14.59 -7.80 5.53
C LEU A 170 13.62 -8.33 4.47
N GLY A 171 14.06 -8.56 3.24
CA GLY A 171 13.20 -8.99 2.12
C GLY A 171 12.22 -7.92 1.65
N LEU A 172 12.50 -6.64 1.92
CA LEU A 172 11.65 -5.50 1.56
C LEU A 172 12.10 -4.85 0.24
N PRO A 173 11.17 -4.23 -0.52
CA PRO A 173 11.50 -3.55 -1.76
C PRO A 173 12.52 -2.42 -1.56
N PRO A 174 13.61 -2.34 -2.35
CA PRO A 174 14.67 -1.34 -2.16
C PRO A 174 14.22 0.09 -2.51
N ARG A 175 13.12 0.24 -3.26
CA ARG A 175 12.62 1.51 -3.79
C ARG A 175 11.48 2.12 -2.98
N LEU A 176 11.27 1.70 -1.74
CA LEU A 176 10.31 2.36 -0.86
C LEU A 176 10.70 3.82 -0.66
N SER A 177 9.72 4.72 -0.80
CA SER A 177 9.86 6.12 -0.40
C SER A 177 10.09 6.22 1.11
N LYS A 178 10.54 7.38 1.60
CA LYS A 178 10.72 7.58 3.05
C LYS A 178 9.42 7.38 3.84
N LYS A 179 8.30 7.84 3.29
CA LYS A 179 6.98 7.67 3.90
C LYS A 179 6.61 6.19 3.98
N GLU A 180 6.63 5.49 2.84
CA GLU A 180 6.33 4.05 2.78
C GLU A 180 7.25 3.24 3.70
N LEU A 181 8.52 3.62 3.82
CA LEU A 181 9.49 2.95 4.68
C LEU A 181 9.11 3.06 6.15
N VAL A 182 8.82 4.28 6.64
CA VAL A 182 8.39 4.50 8.02
C VAL A 182 7.09 3.75 8.31
N GLU A 183 6.12 3.83 7.41
CA GLU A 183 4.83 3.15 7.56
C GLU A 183 4.99 1.62 7.57
N ALA A 184 5.79 1.06 6.64
CA ALA A 184 6.06 -0.38 6.61
C ALA A 184 6.76 -0.85 7.89
N PHE A 185 7.77 -0.12 8.34
CA PHE A 185 8.49 -0.47 9.56
C PHE A 185 7.57 -0.46 10.79
N ASN A 186 6.74 0.57 10.95
CA ASN A 186 5.80 0.67 12.06
C ASN A 186 4.68 -0.39 12.02
N ARG A 187 4.40 -0.98 10.86
CA ARG A 187 3.42 -2.07 10.72
C ARG A 187 4.05 -3.44 10.97
N LEU A 188 5.30 -3.61 10.59
CA LEU A 188 5.98 -4.91 10.62
C LEU A 188 6.76 -5.17 11.91
N TYR A 189 7.30 -4.12 12.56
CA TYR A 189 8.24 -4.24 13.67
C TYR A 189 7.87 -3.29 14.81
N THR A 190 8.24 -3.65 16.05
CA THR A 190 8.40 -2.66 17.12
C THR A 190 9.69 -1.87 16.88
N PHE A 191 9.83 -0.71 17.56
CA PHE A 191 11.06 0.07 17.50
C PHE A 191 12.27 -0.75 17.96
N GLU A 192 12.14 -1.48 19.06
CA GLU A 192 13.20 -2.30 19.65
C GLU A 192 13.66 -3.40 18.68
N GLN A 193 12.70 -4.12 18.09
CA GLN A 193 12.99 -5.17 17.11
C GLN A 193 13.79 -4.64 15.92
N LEU A 194 13.33 -3.52 15.34
CA LEU A 194 14.02 -2.97 14.17
C LEU A 194 15.36 -2.34 14.53
N ASN A 195 15.46 -1.71 15.70
CA ASN A 195 16.71 -1.15 16.17
C ASN A 195 17.79 -2.23 16.38
N GLU A 196 17.43 -3.37 16.90
CA GLU A 196 18.34 -4.52 17.04
C GLU A 196 18.73 -5.09 15.66
N LEU A 197 17.76 -5.31 14.78
CA LEU A 197 17.99 -5.83 13.44
C LEU A 197 18.91 -4.92 12.62
N GLN A 198 18.66 -3.60 12.60
CA GLN A 198 19.50 -2.67 11.86
C GLN A 198 20.93 -2.63 12.40
N LEU A 199 21.14 -2.69 13.72
CA LEU A 199 22.46 -2.74 14.32
C LEU A 199 23.22 -4.00 13.88
N LYS A 200 22.57 -5.14 13.85
CA LYS A 200 23.16 -6.40 13.40
C LYS A 200 23.53 -6.36 11.90
N ILE A 201 22.61 -5.94 11.05
CA ILE A 201 22.76 -5.97 9.59
C ILE A 201 23.76 -4.90 9.09
N LEU A 202 23.83 -3.72 9.74
CA LEU A 202 24.62 -2.60 9.25
C LEU A 202 26.02 -2.49 9.90
N ARG A 203 26.31 -3.30 10.91
CA ARG A 203 27.68 -3.39 11.49
C ARG A 203 28.59 -4.38 10.75
N GLU A 204 28.01 -5.34 10.05
CA GLU A 204 28.72 -6.24 9.14
C GLU A 204 29.01 -5.53 7.79
#